data_0b35b637b2ea00695551f471b5bda70c
#
_entry.id   0b35b637b2ea00695551f471b5bda70c
#
_cell.length_a   1.000
_cell.length_b   1.000
_cell.length_c   1.000
_cell.angle_alpha   90.00
_cell.angle_beta   90.00
_cell.angle_gamma   90.00
#
_symmetry.space_group_name_H-M   'P 1'
#
loop_
_entity.id
_entity.type
_entity.pdbx_description
1 polymer ?
#
loop_
_entity_poly.entity_id
_entity_poly.type
_entity_poly.pdbx_seq_one_letter_code
_entity_poly.pdbx_strand_id
1 'polypeptide(L)'
;MSSLVDTRPVFPEVGWFEALREAVATDAELAVIGRWCTLDLAVVIDEQTVLLRLRGGKIAGIVSDPDIGASWSVTLRGELRDWLTFLQPVPPRFYSDLLAMHSRVPSFMIEGDRRVFVRHLHALGRIFRIAQQIGSGRA
;
A
#
# COMPACT_ATOMS: atom_id res chain seq x y z
N MET A 1 30.92 0.67 12.53
CA MET A 1 30.94 1.59 11.38
C MET A 1 29.53 1.98 11.04
N SER A 2 29.18 3.19 11.37
CA SER A 2 27.83 3.67 11.08
C SER A 2 27.52 3.65 9.58
N SER A 3 28.51 3.82 8.74
CA SER A 3 28.37 3.77 7.28
C SER A 3 27.88 2.41 6.77
N LEU A 4 27.98 1.36 7.60
CA LEU A 4 27.54 0.03 7.24
C LEU A 4 26.10 -0.25 7.70
N VAL A 5 25.51 0.66 8.44
CA VAL A 5 24.12 0.51 8.88
C VAL A 5 23.20 0.87 7.72
N ASP A 6 22.35 -0.07 7.35
CA ASP A 6 21.35 0.16 6.32
C ASP A 6 20.23 0.98 6.93
N THR A 7 20.06 2.23 6.46
CA THR A 7 19.05 3.14 6.96
C THR A 7 17.79 3.16 6.10
N ARG A 8 17.71 2.27 5.08
CA ARG A 8 16.52 2.21 4.25
C ARG A 8 15.33 1.80 5.11
N PRO A 9 14.15 2.43 4.89
CA PRO A 9 12.94 2.03 5.59
C PRO A 9 12.58 0.58 5.28
N VAL A 10 12.08 -0.11 6.29
CA VAL A 10 11.71 -1.52 6.18
C VAL A 10 10.19 -1.65 6.35
N PHE A 11 9.54 -2.33 5.40
CA PHE A 11 8.12 -2.63 5.50
C PHE A 11 7.86 -3.56 6.70
N PRO A 12 6.87 -3.31 7.56
CA PRO A 12 5.80 -2.27 7.46
C PRO A 12 5.99 -1.09 8.42
N GLU A 13 7.21 -0.64 8.62
CA GLU A 13 7.47 0.51 9.49
C GLU A 13 6.93 1.81 8.88
N VAL A 14 6.61 2.79 9.71
CA VAL A 14 6.08 4.07 9.26
C VAL A 14 7.00 4.73 8.23
N GLY A 15 8.30 4.63 8.43
CA GLY A 15 9.28 5.18 7.48
C GLY A 15 9.13 4.62 6.07
N TRP A 16 8.74 3.36 5.95
CA TRP A 16 8.48 2.77 4.63
C TRP A 16 7.30 3.45 3.94
N PHE A 17 6.22 3.70 4.68
CA PHE A 17 5.04 4.39 4.13
C PHE A 17 5.36 5.83 3.78
N GLU A 18 6.26 6.49 4.53
CA GLU A 18 6.73 7.83 4.18
C GLU A 18 7.51 7.81 2.87
N ALA A 19 8.35 6.78 2.65
CA ALA A 19 9.06 6.62 1.38
C ALA A 19 8.08 6.40 0.22
N LEU A 20 7.03 5.61 0.44
CA LEU A 20 5.98 5.42 -0.55
C LEU A 20 5.28 6.74 -0.87
N ARG A 21 5.00 7.54 0.16
CA ARG A 21 4.35 8.84 0.03
C ARG A 21 5.16 9.76 -0.91
N GLU A 22 6.47 9.80 -0.72
CA GLU A 22 7.34 10.63 -1.56
C GLU A 22 7.36 10.13 -3.02
N ALA A 23 7.47 8.82 -3.22
CA ALA A 23 7.49 8.24 -4.55
C ALA A 23 6.17 8.47 -5.29
N VAL A 24 5.05 8.35 -4.57
CA VAL A 24 3.71 8.61 -5.12
C VAL A 24 3.56 10.08 -5.50
N ALA A 25 4.06 10.99 -4.67
CA ALA A 25 3.92 12.43 -4.89
C ALA A 25 4.62 12.92 -6.16
N THR A 26 5.66 12.20 -6.60
CA THR A 26 6.46 12.59 -7.77
C THR A 26 6.15 11.75 -9.01
N ASP A 27 5.21 10.82 -8.92
CA ASP A 27 4.90 9.94 -10.04
C ASP A 27 4.06 10.66 -11.11
N ALA A 28 4.60 10.74 -12.32
CA ALA A 28 3.94 11.45 -13.42
C ALA A 28 2.63 10.80 -13.85
N GLU A 29 2.56 9.47 -13.81
CA GLU A 29 1.35 8.75 -14.18
C GLU A 29 0.21 9.03 -13.19
N LEU A 30 0.49 9.01 -11.90
CA LEU A 30 -0.51 9.32 -10.88
C LEU A 30 -0.97 10.78 -10.93
N ALA A 31 -0.12 11.69 -11.37
CA ALA A 31 -0.51 13.08 -11.54
C ALA A 31 -1.69 13.20 -12.52
N VAL A 32 -1.79 12.26 -13.45
CA VAL A 32 -2.88 12.23 -14.46
C VAL A 32 -4.01 11.32 -14.00
N ILE A 33 -3.72 10.02 -13.82
CA ILE A 33 -4.77 9.03 -13.55
C ILE A 33 -5.29 9.08 -12.12
N GLY A 34 -4.49 9.60 -11.20
CA GLY A 34 -4.84 9.61 -9.77
C GLY A 34 -5.50 10.89 -9.29
N ARG A 35 -5.61 11.91 -10.12
CA ARG A 35 -6.08 13.24 -9.67
C ARG A 35 -7.47 13.22 -9.00
N TRP A 36 -8.30 12.24 -9.32
CA TRP A 36 -9.62 12.08 -8.72
C TRP A 36 -9.66 10.99 -7.65
N CYS A 37 -8.50 10.39 -7.32
CA CYS A 37 -8.42 9.32 -6.33
C CYS A 37 -8.40 9.93 -4.92
N THR A 38 -9.53 9.88 -4.27
CA THR A 38 -9.69 10.38 -2.90
C THR A 38 -10.47 9.34 -2.11
N LEU A 39 -9.78 8.69 -1.18
CA LEU A 39 -10.39 7.71 -0.26
C LEU A 39 -9.46 7.48 0.92
N ASP A 40 -10.02 6.94 1.98
CA ASP A 40 -9.25 6.49 3.14
C ASP A 40 -9.11 4.98 3.03
N LEU A 41 -7.87 4.52 3.02
CA LEU A 41 -7.51 3.13 2.77
C LEU A 41 -6.74 2.57 3.96
N ALA A 42 -7.23 1.47 4.53
CA ALA A 42 -6.50 0.77 5.59
C ALA A 42 -5.68 -0.35 4.97
N VAL A 43 -4.40 -0.39 5.29
CA VAL A 43 -3.50 -1.49 4.97
C VAL A 43 -3.27 -2.26 6.25
N VAL A 44 -3.71 -3.52 6.28
CA VAL A 44 -3.61 -4.37 7.46
C VAL A 44 -2.57 -5.45 7.20
N ILE A 45 -1.56 -5.48 8.07
CA ILE A 45 -0.46 -6.44 8.01
C ILE A 45 -0.51 -7.22 9.32
N ASP A 46 -0.97 -8.46 9.28
CA ASP A 46 -1.26 -9.26 10.47
C ASP A 46 -2.23 -8.49 11.38
N GLU A 47 -1.77 -8.02 12.54
CA GLU A 47 -2.59 -7.26 13.49
C GLU A 47 -2.35 -5.75 13.42
N GLN A 48 -1.39 -5.32 12.59
CA GLN A 48 -1.05 -3.91 12.46
C GLN A 48 -1.92 -3.26 11.38
N THR A 49 -2.46 -2.08 11.68
CA THR A 49 -3.22 -1.29 10.71
C THR A 49 -2.51 0.02 10.44
N VAL A 50 -2.34 0.33 9.16
CA VAL A 50 -1.82 1.63 8.72
C VAL A 50 -2.87 2.25 7.83
N LEU A 51 -3.37 3.41 8.22
CA LEU A 51 -4.39 4.13 7.48
C LEU A 51 -3.72 5.15 6.56
N LEU A 52 -4.00 5.03 5.26
CA LEU A 52 -3.50 5.95 4.25
C LEU A 52 -4.66 6.83 3.79
N ARG A 53 -4.52 8.13 3.99
CA ARG A 53 -5.49 9.09 3.52
C ARG A 53 -5.08 9.59 2.14
N LEU A 54 -5.77 9.10 1.12
CA LEU A 54 -5.46 9.45 -0.27
C LEU A 54 -6.29 10.65 -0.70
N ARG A 55 -5.62 11.66 -1.26
CA ARG A 55 -6.26 12.89 -1.73
C ARG A 55 -5.64 13.28 -3.06
N GLY A 56 -6.44 13.21 -4.12
CA GLY A 56 -5.96 13.57 -5.46
C GLY A 56 -4.81 12.69 -5.94
N GLY A 57 -4.81 11.43 -5.55
CA GLY A 57 -3.76 10.48 -5.93
C GLY A 57 -2.49 10.58 -5.11
N LYS A 58 -2.47 11.43 -4.09
CA LYS A 58 -1.33 11.57 -3.19
C LYS A 58 -1.68 11.04 -1.81
N ILE A 59 -0.67 10.62 -1.06
CA ILE A 59 -0.85 10.19 0.32
C ILE A 59 -0.78 11.43 1.21
N ALA A 60 -1.94 11.97 1.58
CA ALA A 60 -2.03 13.19 2.37
C ALA A 60 -1.77 12.94 3.85
N GLY A 61 -2.01 11.72 4.33
CA GLY A 61 -1.79 11.38 5.73
C GLY A 61 -1.51 9.90 5.90
N ILE A 62 -0.73 9.58 6.92
CA ILE A 62 -0.40 8.21 7.32
C ILE A 62 -0.67 8.11 8.81
N VAL A 63 -1.58 7.20 9.19
CA VAL A 63 -1.93 7.01 10.61
C VAL A 63 -1.63 5.57 10.98
N SER A 64 -0.66 5.38 11.84
CA SER A 64 -0.30 4.06 12.36
C SER A 64 -1.21 3.74 13.54
N ASP A 65 -1.78 2.54 13.55
CA ASP A 65 -2.69 2.07 14.62
C ASP A 65 -3.79 3.10 14.94
N PRO A 66 -4.69 3.37 13.95
CA PRO A 66 -5.71 4.39 14.12
C PRO A 66 -6.63 4.12 15.31
N ASP A 67 -7.14 5.18 15.91
CA ASP A 67 -8.06 5.10 17.06
C ASP A 67 -9.37 4.43 16.68
N ILE A 68 -10.07 3.94 17.69
CA ILE A 68 -11.33 3.21 17.49
C ILE A 68 -12.40 4.03 16.75
N GLY A 69 -12.32 5.36 16.83
CA GLY A 69 -13.24 6.25 16.12
C GLY A 69 -12.87 6.55 14.68
N ALA A 70 -11.71 6.09 14.23
CA ALA A 70 -11.26 6.33 12.85
C ALA A 70 -12.09 5.50 11.87
N SER A 71 -12.32 6.06 10.68
CA SER A 71 -13.08 5.38 9.63
C SER A 71 -12.32 5.39 8.32
N TRP A 72 -12.62 4.41 7.49
CA TRP A 72 -12.05 4.28 6.15
C TRP A 72 -13.01 3.48 5.27
N SER A 73 -12.82 3.59 3.95
CA SER A 73 -13.74 2.99 2.99
C SER A 73 -13.33 1.58 2.57
N VAL A 74 -12.03 1.34 2.46
CA VAL A 74 -11.49 0.09 1.91
C VAL A 74 -10.37 -0.42 2.80
N THR A 75 -10.34 -1.74 2.98
CA THR A 75 -9.27 -2.42 3.72
C THR A 75 -8.57 -3.42 2.81
N LEU A 76 -7.24 -3.36 2.79
CA LEU A 76 -6.41 -4.36 2.16
C LEU A 76 -5.75 -5.16 3.28
N ARG A 77 -6.22 -6.39 3.49
CA ARG A 77 -5.79 -7.21 4.62
C ARG A 77 -4.98 -8.40 4.16
N GLY A 78 -3.80 -8.56 4.74
CA GLY A 78 -2.94 -9.71 4.45
C GLY A 78 -2.00 -10.00 5.59
N GLU A 79 -1.43 -11.20 5.59
CA GLU A 79 -0.36 -11.55 6.50
C GLU A 79 0.93 -10.87 6.04
N LEU A 80 1.86 -10.70 6.95
CA LEU A 80 3.16 -10.08 6.60
C LEU A 80 3.82 -10.80 5.42
N ARG A 81 3.79 -12.14 5.41
CA ARG A 81 4.38 -12.91 4.31
C ARG A 81 3.73 -12.61 2.96
N ASP A 82 2.43 -12.34 2.94
CA ASP A 82 1.73 -11.98 1.70
C ASP A 82 2.25 -10.67 1.15
N TRP A 83 2.37 -9.68 2.03
CA TRP A 83 2.88 -8.36 1.66
C TRP A 83 4.33 -8.41 1.21
N LEU A 84 5.17 -9.19 1.91
CA LEU A 84 6.59 -9.32 1.53
C LEU A 84 6.74 -10.00 0.18
N THR A 85 5.89 -10.97 -0.11
CA THR A 85 5.89 -11.65 -1.41
C THR A 85 5.45 -10.70 -2.51
N PHE A 86 4.41 -9.91 -2.24
CA PHE A 86 3.91 -8.89 -3.17
C PHE A 86 4.98 -7.83 -3.47
N LEU A 87 5.79 -7.47 -2.48
CA LEU A 87 6.79 -6.41 -2.61
C LEU A 87 8.12 -6.86 -3.20
N GLN A 88 8.22 -8.09 -3.71
CA GLN A 88 9.40 -8.52 -4.43
C GLN A 88 9.52 -7.77 -5.77
N PRO A 89 10.74 -7.53 -6.28
CA PRO A 89 10.93 -6.85 -7.57
C PRO A 89 10.19 -7.52 -8.73
N VAL A 90 10.15 -8.87 -8.71
CA VAL A 90 9.38 -9.66 -9.65
C VAL A 90 8.50 -10.59 -8.81
N PRO A 91 7.27 -10.14 -8.50
CA PRO A 91 6.40 -10.96 -7.67
C PRO A 91 6.05 -12.29 -8.35
N PRO A 92 5.95 -13.38 -7.59
CA PRO A 92 5.53 -14.65 -8.15
C PRO A 92 4.07 -14.61 -8.59
N ARG A 93 3.66 -15.65 -9.30
CA ARG A 93 2.29 -15.79 -9.78
C ARG A 93 1.29 -15.57 -8.63
N PHE A 94 0.20 -14.88 -8.91
CA PHE A 94 -0.87 -14.49 -7.99
C PHE A 94 -0.53 -13.34 -7.04
N TYR A 95 0.72 -12.89 -7.02
CA TYR A 95 1.14 -11.75 -6.19
C TYR A 95 1.49 -10.52 -7.02
N SER A 96 1.15 -10.54 -8.31
CA SER A 96 1.52 -9.45 -9.23
C SER A 96 0.71 -8.18 -8.99
N ASP A 97 -0.54 -8.30 -8.56
CA ASP A 97 -1.40 -7.17 -8.26
C ASP A 97 -2.43 -7.53 -7.18
N LEU A 98 -3.13 -6.49 -6.69
CA LEU A 98 -4.08 -6.66 -5.58
C LEU A 98 -5.24 -7.59 -5.90
N LEU A 99 -5.77 -7.52 -7.13
CA LEU A 99 -6.90 -8.36 -7.52
C LEU A 99 -6.50 -9.83 -7.64
N ALA A 100 -5.30 -10.09 -8.17
CA ALA A 100 -4.79 -11.44 -8.26
C ALA A 100 -4.63 -12.06 -6.87
N MET A 101 -4.09 -11.30 -5.93
CA MET A 101 -3.96 -11.75 -4.54
C MET A 101 -5.32 -12.01 -3.91
N HIS A 102 -6.26 -11.09 -4.09
CA HIS A 102 -7.61 -11.25 -3.54
C HIS A 102 -8.28 -12.51 -4.06
N SER A 103 -8.07 -12.83 -5.34
CA SER A 103 -8.71 -13.98 -5.98
C SER A 103 -8.05 -15.30 -5.65
N ARG A 104 -6.73 -15.32 -5.43
CA ARG A 104 -5.95 -16.57 -5.40
C ARG A 104 -5.19 -16.82 -4.11
N VAL A 105 -5.00 -15.82 -3.27
CA VAL A 105 -4.26 -15.98 -2.02
C VAL A 105 -5.27 -15.97 -0.86
N PRO A 106 -5.51 -17.12 -0.22
CA PRO A 106 -6.57 -17.23 0.79
C PRO A 106 -6.41 -16.28 1.98
N SER A 107 -5.16 -15.97 2.33
CA SER A 107 -4.87 -15.08 3.47
C SER A 107 -4.95 -13.60 3.14
N PHE A 108 -5.20 -13.24 1.88
CA PHE A 108 -5.30 -11.84 1.46
C PHE A 108 -6.74 -11.51 1.07
N MET A 109 -7.24 -10.38 1.57
CA MET A 109 -8.61 -9.95 1.29
C MET A 109 -8.71 -8.45 1.07
N ILE A 110 -9.60 -8.08 0.15
CA ILE A 110 -10.01 -6.69 -0.06
C ILE A 110 -11.40 -6.57 0.55
N GLU A 111 -11.55 -5.72 1.57
CA GLU A 111 -12.78 -5.57 2.32
C GLU A 111 -13.29 -4.13 2.25
N GLY A 112 -14.56 -3.91 2.60
CA GLY A 112 -15.14 -2.59 2.68
C GLY A 112 -15.99 -2.24 1.48
N ASP A 113 -15.99 -0.96 1.10
CA ASP A 113 -16.85 -0.48 0.02
C ASP A 113 -16.29 -0.88 -1.35
N ARG A 114 -16.94 -1.86 -1.94
CA ARG A 114 -16.51 -2.42 -3.22
C ARG A 114 -16.61 -1.41 -4.37
N ARG A 115 -17.60 -0.53 -4.33
CA ARG A 115 -17.77 0.50 -5.36
C ARG A 115 -16.63 1.51 -5.32
N VAL A 116 -16.24 1.91 -4.13
CA VAL A 116 -15.12 2.83 -3.93
C VAL A 116 -13.83 2.19 -4.44
N PHE A 117 -13.60 0.91 -4.10
CA PHE A 117 -12.42 0.20 -4.56
C PHE A 117 -12.36 0.16 -6.10
N VAL A 118 -13.46 -0.26 -6.74
CA VAL A 118 -13.49 -0.39 -8.21
C VAL A 118 -13.32 0.96 -8.88
N ARG A 119 -13.94 2.01 -8.34
CA ARG A 119 -13.82 3.37 -8.88
C ARG A 119 -12.37 3.85 -8.89
N HIS A 120 -11.58 3.45 -7.90
CA HIS A 120 -10.20 3.90 -7.74
C HIS A 120 -9.18 2.83 -8.12
N LEU A 121 -9.62 1.75 -8.74
CA LEU A 121 -8.77 0.58 -9.03
C LEU A 121 -7.52 0.94 -9.81
N HIS A 122 -7.64 1.78 -10.82
CA HIS A 122 -6.52 2.14 -11.68
C HIS A 122 -5.44 2.90 -10.89
N ALA A 123 -5.86 3.90 -10.12
CA ALA A 123 -4.94 4.67 -9.30
C ALA A 123 -4.32 3.82 -8.19
N LEU A 124 -5.12 2.98 -7.52
CA LEU A 124 -4.61 2.09 -6.48
C LEU A 124 -3.61 1.09 -7.06
N GLY A 125 -3.90 0.56 -8.25
CA GLY A 125 -2.98 -0.33 -8.94
C GLY A 125 -1.62 0.32 -9.17
N ARG A 126 -1.62 1.59 -9.57
CA ARG A 126 -0.37 2.31 -9.79
C ARG A 126 0.38 2.58 -8.48
N ILE A 127 -0.34 2.99 -7.43
CA ILE A 127 0.27 3.22 -6.11
C ILE A 127 0.99 1.95 -5.63
N PHE A 128 0.33 0.80 -5.72
CA PHE A 128 0.91 -0.45 -5.25
C PHE A 128 1.97 -1.00 -6.21
N ARG A 129 1.94 -0.63 -7.49
CA ARG A 129 3.04 -0.91 -8.39
C ARG A 129 4.29 -0.12 -7.96
N ILE A 130 4.12 1.13 -7.56
CA ILE A 130 5.22 1.93 -7.01
C ILE A 130 5.76 1.27 -5.74
N ALA A 131 4.85 0.77 -4.89
CA ALA A 131 5.25 0.03 -3.68
C ALA A 131 6.14 -1.18 -4.02
N GLN A 132 5.79 -1.93 -5.06
CA GLN A 132 6.61 -3.05 -5.52
C GLN A 132 7.99 -2.58 -6.00
N GLN A 133 8.06 -1.43 -6.66
CA GLN A 133 9.31 -0.89 -7.15
C GLN A 133 10.24 -0.45 -5.99
N ILE A 134 9.65 0.06 -4.91
CA ILE A 134 10.40 0.38 -3.71
C ILE A 134 10.92 -0.89 -3.03
N GLY A 135 10.09 -1.92 -3.02
CA GLY A 135 10.40 -3.17 -2.34
C GLY A 135 10.19 -3.08 -0.83
N SER A 136 10.47 -4.17 -0.13
CA SER A 136 10.24 -4.24 1.32
C SER A 136 11.35 -3.59 2.15
N GLY A 137 12.47 -3.25 1.55
CA GLY A 137 13.63 -2.78 2.29
C GLY A 137 14.41 -3.89 3.00
N ARG A 138 13.96 -5.12 2.88
CA ARG A 138 14.63 -6.28 3.50
C ARG A 138 15.62 -6.89 2.53
N ALA A 139 16.77 -7.27 3.06
CA ALA A 139 17.83 -7.87 2.24
C ALA A 139 17.43 -9.25 1.70
#